data_af3fb75d538400d234240c39cb348836
#
_entry.id   af3fb75d538400d234240c39cb348836
#
_cell.length_a   1.000
_cell.length_b   1.000
_cell.length_c   1.000
_cell.angle_alpha   90.00
_cell.angle_beta   90.00
_cell.angle_gamma   90.00
#
_symmetry.space_group_name_H-M   'P 1'
#
loop_
_entity.id
_entity.type
_entity.pdbx_description
1 polymer ?
#
loop_
_entity_poly.entity_id
_entity_poly.type
_entity_poly.pdbx_seq_one_letter_code
_entity_poly.pdbx_strand_id
1 'polypeptide(L)'
;FPTIYIHKIDNVVATARSNKIAVILGLQEMPQLRQFYKKEVADTISAIVGNIISGSARDKNTLDWLEKMFGKIKQKTFSQSISQQGTSTSINEKMDLMIPAGKISALRTGEMVGLIAQGEENDTEEYKTSAMSGKINLNMNDIKREEANYIKMPNYYSFIDKKGNDKKNDVLMTNFRKINKEVEIIVNEYVKA
;
A
#
# COMPACT_ATOMS: atom_id res chain seq x y z
N PHE A 1 2.83 -6.31 5.44
CA PHE A 1 3.78 -5.31 5.98
C PHE A 1 3.79 -5.27 7.50
N PRO A 2 2.68 -5.15 8.25
CA PRO A 2 2.80 -4.97 9.70
C PRO A 2 3.45 -6.15 10.42
N THR A 3 3.42 -7.34 9.86
CA THR A 3 4.05 -8.54 10.43
C THR A 3 5.57 -8.52 10.43
N ILE A 4 6.16 -7.66 9.60
CA ILE A 4 7.62 -7.44 9.56
C ILE A 4 7.87 -6.06 10.16
N TYR A 5 8.29 -6.02 11.43
CA TYR A 5 8.59 -4.75 12.08
C TYR A 5 9.89 -4.16 11.54
N ILE A 6 9.81 -2.95 11.00
CA ILE A 6 10.96 -2.19 10.52
C ILE A 6 11.11 -0.93 11.39
N HIS A 7 12.22 -0.83 12.09
CA HIS A 7 12.50 0.33 12.94
C HIS A 7 12.59 1.61 12.11
N LYS A 8 11.92 2.69 12.53
CA LYS A 8 11.89 4.00 11.86
C LYS A 8 11.45 3.95 10.38
N ILE A 9 10.49 3.10 10.05
CA ILE A 9 9.94 2.97 8.70
C ILE A 9 9.34 4.29 8.20
N ASP A 10 8.76 5.09 9.07
CA ASP A 10 8.24 6.42 8.80
C ASP A 10 9.32 7.33 8.19
N ASN A 11 10.53 7.35 8.76
CA ASN A 11 11.66 8.10 8.21
C ASN A 11 12.10 7.55 6.86
N VAL A 12 12.12 6.23 6.69
CA VAL A 12 12.49 5.60 5.40
C VAL A 12 11.50 6.01 4.32
N VAL A 13 10.20 5.96 4.58
CA VAL A 13 9.16 6.36 3.62
C VAL A 13 9.24 7.84 3.32
N ALA A 14 9.44 8.69 4.33
CA ALA A 14 9.55 10.14 4.15
C ALA A 14 10.75 10.55 3.28
N THR A 15 11.89 9.86 3.41
CA THR A 15 13.12 10.18 2.67
C THR A 15 13.28 9.40 1.36
N ALA A 16 12.45 8.38 1.12
CA ALA A 16 12.52 7.52 -0.06
C ALA A 16 12.43 8.32 -1.37
N ARG A 17 11.53 9.30 -1.43
CA ARG A 17 11.30 10.13 -2.62
C ARG A 17 12.57 10.89 -3.06
N SER A 18 13.28 11.52 -2.14
CA SER A 18 14.52 12.26 -2.45
C SER A 18 15.63 11.34 -2.97
N ASN A 19 15.61 10.08 -2.55
CA ASN A 19 16.56 9.05 -2.99
C ASN A 19 16.07 8.25 -4.22
N LYS A 20 14.98 8.69 -4.89
CA LYS A 20 14.38 8.00 -6.05
C LYS A 20 13.98 6.54 -5.75
N ILE A 21 13.57 6.28 -4.53
CA ILE A 21 13.11 4.96 -4.08
C ILE A 21 11.58 4.98 -4.01
N ALA A 22 10.91 4.04 -4.68
CA ALA A 22 9.49 3.80 -4.55
C ALA A 22 9.24 2.82 -3.40
N VAL A 23 8.34 3.17 -2.49
CA VAL A 23 7.97 2.31 -1.35
C VAL A 23 6.51 1.89 -1.50
N ILE A 24 6.25 0.60 -1.44
CA ILE A 24 4.91 0.02 -1.45
C ILE A 24 4.69 -0.70 -0.12
N LEU A 25 3.67 -0.27 0.62
CA LEU A 25 3.30 -0.85 1.90
C LEU A 25 1.95 -1.55 1.76
N GLY A 26 1.94 -2.89 1.85
CA GLY A 26 0.71 -3.67 1.88
C GLY A 26 0.27 -3.95 3.32
N LEU A 27 -0.98 -3.66 3.64
CA LEU A 27 -1.59 -3.97 4.93
C LEU A 27 -2.99 -4.53 4.72
N GLN A 28 -3.46 -5.29 5.68
CA GLN A 28 -4.79 -5.88 5.62
C GLN A 28 -5.82 -4.95 6.27
N GLU A 29 -5.52 -4.43 7.46
CA GLU A 29 -6.40 -3.57 8.23
C GLU A 29 -5.59 -2.55 9.04
N MET A 30 -6.13 -1.34 9.24
CA MET A 30 -5.48 -0.26 10.01
C MET A 30 -5.18 -0.61 11.48
N PRO A 31 -6.03 -1.35 12.21
CA PRO A 31 -5.71 -1.80 13.56
C PRO A 31 -4.42 -2.60 13.66
N GLN A 32 -4.10 -3.43 12.67
CA GLN A 32 -2.83 -4.17 12.64
C GLN A 32 -1.63 -3.22 12.56
N LEU A 33 -1.70 -2.18 11.73
CA LEU A 33 -0.63 -1.19 11.65
C LEU A 33 -0.43 -0.48 13.00
N ARG A 34 -1.52 -0.07 13.65
CA ARG A 34 -1.47 0.58 14.96
C ARG A 34 -0.97 -0.33 16.09
N GLN A 35 -1.25 -1.61 16.02
CA GLN A 35 -0.78 -2.60 16.99
C GLN A 35 0.76 -2.73 16.94
N PHE A 36 1.36 -2.75 15.75
CA PHE A 36 2.80 -2.97 15.59
C PHE A 36 3.62 -1.68 15.69
N TYR A 37 3.08 -0.56 15.23
CA TYR A 37 3.81 0.71 15.13
C TYR A 37 3.33 1.80 16.08
N LYS A 38 2.36 1.49 16.96
CA LYS A 38 1.62 2.46 17.78
C LYS A 38 0.83 3.45 16.91
N LYS A 39 -0.09 4.17 17.54
CA LYS A 39 -1.02 5.06 16.83
C LYS A 39 -0.30 6.20 16.12
N GLU A 40 0.64 6.86 16.80
CA GLU A 40 1.34 8.04 16.29
C GLU A 40 2.13 7.74 15.02
N VAL A 41 2.91 6.65 15.02
CA VAL A 41 3.71 6.24 13.85
C VAL A 41 2.82 5.73 12.72
N ALA A 42 1.75 4.99 13.02
CA ALA A 42 0.79 4.54 12.04
C ALA A 42 0.07 5.71 11.35
N ASP A 43 -0.33 6.72 12.11
CA ASP A 43 -0.96 7.93 11.57
C ASP A 43 0.04 8.74 10.72
N THR A 44 1.33 8.80 11.12
CA THR A 44 2.40 9.42 10.32
C THR A 44 2.60 8.68 9.00
N ILE A 45 2.74 7.35 9.02
CA ILE A 45 2.85 6.52 7.80
C ILE A 45 1.67 6.78 6.86
N SER A 46 0.46 6.82 7.41
CA SER A 46 -0.76 7.07 6.64
C SER A 46 -0.81 8.45 6.00
N ALA A 47 -0.19 9.45 6.61
CA ALA A 47 -0.17 10.84 6.14
C ALA A 47 0.86 11.07 5.01
N ILE A 48 1.96 10.31 5.00
CA ILE A 48 3.04 10.51 4.02
C ILE A 48 2.85 9.70 2.73
N VAL A 49 1.93 8.72 2.70
CA VAL A 49 1.62 7.97 1.48
C VAL A 49 0.76 8.82 0.54
N GLY A 50 1.27 9.05 -0.67
CA GLY A 50 0.56 9.82 -1.70
C GLY A 50 -0.48 8.99 -2.46
N ASN A 51 -0.25 7.69 -2.63
CA ASN A 51 -1.14 6.80 -3.37
C ASN A 51 -1.73 5.75 -2.44
N ILE A 52 -3.04 5.54 -2.53
CA ILE A 52 -3.76 4.56 -1.72
C ILE A 52 -4.61 3.71 -2.65
N ILE A 53 -4.46 2.39 -2.57
CA ILE A 53 -5.29 1.45 -3.31
C ILE A 53 -5.88 0.47 -2.29
N SER A 54 -7.19 0.32 -2.28
CA SER A 54 -7.91 -0.58 -1.38
C SER A 54 -8.83 -1.51 -2.15
N GLY A 55 -8.79 -2.79 -1.81
CA GLY A 55 -9.87 -3.72 -2.08
C GLY A 55 -10.97 -3.61 -1.02
N SER A 56 -11.77 -4.68 -0.87
CA SER A 56 -12.79 -4.75 0.18
C SER A 56 -12.15 -4.73 1.57
N ALA A 57 -12.60 -3.83 2.42
CA ALA A 57 -12.25 -3.74 3.84
C ALA A 57 -13.50 -3.99 4.70
N ARG A 58 -13.33 -4.60 5.86
CA ARG A 58 -14.44 -4.91 6.78
C ARG A 58 -14.32 -4.22 8.14
N ASP A 59 -13.10 -3.89 8.54
CA ASP A 59 -12.88 -3.19 9.81
C ASP A 59 -13.38 -1.75 9.74
N LYS A 60 -14.15 -1.35 10.75
CA LYS A 60 -14.73 -0.01 10.84
C LYS A 60 -13.68 1.10 10.81
N ASN A 61 -12.57 0.92 11.55
CA ASN A 61 -11.54 1.96 11.61
C ASN A 61 -10.85 2.14 10.25
N THR A 62 -10.66 1.04 9.51
CA THR A 62 -10.11 1.06 8.16
C THR A 62 -11.07 1.74 7.19
N LEU A 63 -12.36 1.42 7.26
CA LEU A 63 -13.39 2.05 6.44
C LEU A 63 -13.53 3.55 6.72
N ASP A 64 -13.58 3.95 7.99
CA ASP A 64 -13.67 5.36 8.40
C ASP A 64 -12.42 6.14 7.96
N TRP A 65 -11.25 5.51 8.00
CA TRP A 65 -10.01 6.11 7.53
C TRP A 65 -10.02 6.32 6.01
N LEU A 66 -10.38 5.30 5.24
CA LEU A 66 -10.49 5.38 3.77
C LEU A 66 -11.50 6.43 3.33
N GLU A 67 -12.68 6.46 3.95
CA GLU A 67 -13.74 7.43 3.67
C GLU A 67 -13.28 8.88 3.89
N LYS A 68 -12.52 9.12 4.96
CA LYS A 68 -11.90 10.43 5.23
C LYS A 68 -10.84 10.79 4.20
N MET A 69 -10.03 9.83 3.76
CA MET A 69 -8.99 10.05 2.76
C MET A 69 -9.57 10.36 1.38
N PHE A 70 -10.65 9.69 0.98
CA PHE A 70 -11.34 9.99 -0.28
C PHE A 70 -12.09 11.33 -0.26
N GLY A 71 -12.50 11.79 0.92
CA GLY A 71 -13.14 13.10 1.09
C GLY A 71 -14.57 13.17 0.55
N LYS A 72 -15.00 14.39 0.27
CA LYS A 72 -16.37 14.68 -0.17
C LYS A 72 -16.37 15.37 -1.53
N ILE A 73 -17.42 15.13 -2.30
CA ILE A 73 -17.66 15.74 -3.60
C ILE A 73 -19.01 16.46 -3.59
N LYS A 74 -19.11 17.58 -4.32
CA LYS A 74 -20.38 18.24 -4.57
C LYS A 74 -21.19 17.41 -5.56
N GLN A 75 -22.34 16.93 -5.13
CA GLN A 75 -23.30 16.26 -5.99
C GLN A 75 -24.48 17.20 -6.29
N LYS A 76 -24.86 17.28 -7.56
CA LYS A 76 -26.06 18.00 -8.00
C LYS A 76 -27.22 17.00 -8.06
N THR A 77 -28.21 17.20 -7.21
CA THR A 77 -29.44 16.41 -7.24
C THR A 77 -30.49 17.17 -7.99
N PHE A 78 -31.01 16.60 -9.06
CA PHE A 78 -32.11 17.15 -9.84
C PHE A 78 -33.42 16.59 -9.29
N SER A 79 -34.26 17.45 -8.75
CA SER A 79 -35.61 17.09 -8.33
C SER A 79 -36.59 17.70 -9.33
N GLN A 80 -37.36 16.88 -10.03
CA GLN A 80 -38.40 17.30 -10.92
C GLN A 80 -39.77 17.01 -10.32
N SER A 81 -40.56 18.06 -10.16
CA SER A 81 -41.92 17.94 -9.68
C SER A 81 -42.87 18.26 -10.85
N ILE A 82 -43.70 17.30 -11.18
CA ILE A 82 -44.69 17.40 -12.25
C ILE A 82 -46.06 17.60 -11.59
N SER A 83 -46.69 18.72 -11.84
CA SER A 83 -48.07 19.00 -11.43
C SER A 83 -48.94 19.26 -12.68
N GLN A 84 -50.26 19.20 -12.52
CA GLN A 84 -51.19 19.49 -13.62
C GLN A 84 -51.06 20.94 -14.18
N GLN A 85 -50.35 21.82 -13.43
CA GLN A 85 -50.17 23.22 -13.79
C GLN A 85 -48.77 23.53 -14.33
N GLY A 86 -47.87 22.60 -14.39
CA GLY A 86 -46.53 22.78 -14.94
C GLY A 86 -45.45 21.85 -14.32
N THR A 87 -44.27 21.87 -14.93
CA THR A 87 -43.11 21.11 -14.48
C THR A 87 -42.15 22.10 -13.80
N SER A 88 -41.80 21.84 -12.54
CA SER A 88 -40.79 22.59 -11.81
C SER A 88 -39.55 21.72 -11.63
N THR A 89 -38.39 22.26 -12.02
CA THR A 89 -37.10 21.60 -11.84
C THR A 89 -36.31 22.34 -10.74
N SER A 90 -35.93 21.64 -9.70
CA SER A 90 -35.09 22.19 -8.63
C SER A 90 -33.72 21.49 -8.70
N ILE A 91 -32.67 22.30 -8.64
CA ILE A 91 -31.27 21.81 -8.57
C ILE A 91 -30.77 22.08 -7.17
N ASN A 92 -30.52 21.02 -6.42
CA ASN A 92 -29.94 21.10 -5.10
C ASN A 92 -28.47 20.60 -5.12
N GLU A 93 -27.56 21.42 -4.63
CA GLU A 93 -26.17 21.01 -4.44
C GLU A 93 -25.99 20.48 -3.00
N LYS A 94 -25.50 19.26 -2.89
CA LYS A 94 -25.18 18.62 -1.60
C LYS A 94 -23.75 18.13 -1.60
N MET A 95 -23.04 18.34 -0.49
CA MET A 95 -21.75 17.68 -0.26
C MET A 95 -22.01 16.25 0.18
N ASP A 96 -21.56 15.29 -0.61
CA ASP A 96 -21.69 13.87 -0.31
C ASP A 96 -20.32 13.19 -0.32
N LEU A 97 -20.22 12.02 0.33
CA LEU A 97 -18.98 11.24 0.37
C LEU A 97 -18.63 10.77 -1.05
N MET A 98 -17.36 10.94 -1.43
CA MET A 98 -16.90 10.53 -2.75
C MET A 98 -17.01 9.01 -2.92
N ILE A 99 -16.53 8.25 -1.94
CA ILE A 99 -16.66 6.79 -1.88
C ILE A 99 -17.12 6.41 -0.47
N PRO A 100 -18.41 6.06 -0.26
CA PRO A 100 -18.93 5.68 1.03
C PRO A 100 -18.35 4.35 1.53
N ALA A 101 -18.21 4.18 2.84
CA ALA A 101 -17.76 2.95 3.47
C ALA A 101 -18.53 1.70 3.02
N GLY A 102 -19.84 1.83 2.82
CA GLY A 102 -20.68 0.74 2.31
C GLY A 102 -20.28 0.26 0.90
N LYS A 103 -19.83 1.17 0.04
CA LYS A 103 -19.32 0.82 -1.29
C LYS A 103 -17.98 0.09 -1.20
N ILE A 104 -17.09 0.52 -0.30
CA ILE A 104 -15.78 -0.12 -0.09
C ILE A 104 -15.96 -1.53 0.46
N SER A 105 -16.81 -1.71 1.45
CA SER A 105 -17.07 -3.03 2.05
C SER A 105 -17.74 -4.02 1.10
N ALA A 106 -18.49 -3.53 0.11
CA ALA A 106 -19.20 -4.33 -0.89
C ALA A 106 -18.36 -4.67 -2.13
N LEU A 107 -17.10 -4.24 -2.21
CA LEU A 107 -16.21 -4.56 -3.33
C LEU A 107 -16.02 -6.07 -3.47
N ARG A 108 -16.10 -6.55 -4.70
CA ARG A 108 -15.91 -7.97 -5.05
C ARG A 108 -14.43 -8.25 -5.34
N THR A 109 -14.09 -9.52 -5.45
CA THR A 109 -12.73 -9.93 -5.84
C THR A 109 -12.31 -9.27 -7.15
N GLY A 110 -11.14 -8.64 -7.13
CA GLY A 110 -10.60 -7.89 -8.27
C GLY A 110 -11.12 -6.45 -8.40
N GLU A 111 -12.14 -6.05 -7.65
CA GLU A 111 -12.57 -4.66 -7.60
C GLU A 111 -11.74 -3.88 -6.58
N MET A 112 -11.42 -2.63 -6.91
CA MET A 112 -10.62 -1.76 -6.09
C MET A 112 -11.09 -0.31 -6.18
N VAL A 113 -10.79 0.43 -5.14
CA VAL A 113 -10.90 1.88 -5.08
C VAL A 113 -9.57 2.46 -4.66
N GLY A 114 -9.28 3.67 -5.07
CA GLY A 114 -7.99 4.26 -4.73
C GLY A 114 -7.98 5.78 -4.84
N LEU A 115 -6.92 6.35 -4.31
CA LEU A 115 -6.54 7.73 -4.45
C LEU A 115 -5.15 7.77 -5.07
N ILE A 116 -5.01 8.40 -6.21
CA ILE A 116 -3.74 8.50 -6.92
C ILE A 116 -3.35 9.98 -6.99
N ALA A 117 -2.14 10.27 -6.50
CA ALA A 117 -1.54 11.59 -6.67
C ALA A 117 -1.10 11.73 -8.14
N GLN A 118 -1.64 12.71 -8.84
CA GLN A 118 -1.18 13.07 -10.17
C GLN A 118 0.08 13.93 -10.04
N GLY A 119 1.17 13.51 -10.70
CA GLY A 119 2.37 14.33 -10.83
C GLY A 119 2.15 15.45 -11.84
N GLU A 120 2.86 16.54 -11.67
CA GLU A 120 2.91 17.61 -12.65
C GLU A 120 3.54 17.10 -13.95
N GLU A 121 2.79 17.13 -15.02
CA GLU A 121 3.35 16.98 -16.36
C GLU A 121 3.42 18.32 -17.11
N ASN A 122 2.81 19.41 -16.54
CA ASN A 122 2.91 20.79 -17.05
C ASN A 122 2.83 21.80 -15.90
N ASP A 123 3.66 22.83 -15.98
CA ASP A 123 3.95 23.89 -15.00
C ASP A 123 2.78 24.77 -14.48
N THR A 124 1.53 24.40 -14.64
CA THR A 124 0.38 25.30 -14.37
C THR A 124 -0.79 24.68 -13.60
N GLU A 125 -0.75 23.41 -13.19
CA GLU A 125 -1.88 22.82 -12.46
C GLU A 125 -1.48 22.31 -11.07
N GLU A 126 -2.24 22.75 -10.06
CA GLU A 126 -2.19 22.25 -8.69
C GLU A 126 -2.23 20.73 -8.64
N TYR A 127 -1.45 20.10 -7.73
CA TYR A 127 -1.49 18.68 -7.44
C TYR A 127 -2.94 18.22 -7.18
N LYS A 128 -3.55 17.59 -8.15
CA LYS A 128 -4.89 17.00 -8.01
C LYS A 128 -4.74 15.53 -7.65
N THR A 129 -5.25 15.16 -6.49
CA THR A 129 -5.48 13.75 -6.16
C THR A 129 -6.78 13.30 -6.82
N SER A 130 -6.70 12.27 -7.66
CA SER A 130 -7.87 11.69 -8.30
C SER A 130 -8.28 10.40 -7.61
N ALA A 131 -9.55 10.36 -7.16
CA ALA A 131 -10.14 9.10 -6.72
C ALA A 131 -10.44 8.22 -7.94
N MET A 132 -10.08 6.96 -7.84
CA MET A 132 -10.33 5.96 -8.87
C MET A 132 -11.14 4.79 -8.33
N SER A 133 -11.92 4.18 -9.20
CA SER A 133 -12.45 2.85 -8.96
C SER A 133 -12.20 2.01 -10.21
N GLY A 134 -11.84 0.75 -10.03
CA GLY A 134 -11.50 -0.12 -11.14
C GLY A 134 -11.71 -1.58 -10.81
N LYS A 135 -11.60 -2.39 -11.84
CA LYS A 135 -11.61 -3.84 -11.72
C LYS A 135 -10.39 -4.39 -12.45
N ILE A 136 -9.61 -5.22 -11.75
CA ILE A 136 -8.51 -5.93 -12.35
C ILE A 136 -9.06 -7.06 -13.19
N ASN A 137 -8.80 -7.02 -14.49
CA ASN A 137 -9.18 -8.09 -15.40
C ASN A 137 -8.00 -9.07 -15.53
N LEU A 138 -8.02 -10.13 -14.71
CA LEU A 138 -6.99 -11.16 -14.72
C LEU A 138 -7.32 -12.21 -15.80
N ASN A 139 -6.33 -12.53 -16.64
CA ASN A 139 -6.44 -13.68 -17.53
C ASN A 139 -6.19 -14.97 -16.74
N MET A 140 -7.26 -15.59 -16.25
CA MET A 140 -7.18 -16.81 -15.44
C MET A 140 -6.54 -17.99 -16.18
N ASN A 141 -6.61 -18.01 -17.51
CA ASN A 141 -5.99 -19.07 -18.31
C ASN A 141 -4.46 -18.96 -18.33
N ASP A 142 -3.95 -17.74 -18.44
CA ASP A 142 -2.50 -17.49 -18.36
C ASP A 142 -1.97 -17.78 -16.98
N ILE A 143 -2.67 -17.36 -15.92
CA ILE A 143 -2.30 -17.65 -14.53
C ILE A 143 -2.22 -19.18 -14.31
N LYS A 144 -3.24 -19.93 -14.71
CA LYS A 144 -3.23 -21.39 -14.58
C LYS A 144 -2.09 -22.04 -15.36
N ARG A 145 -1.74 -21.50 -16.53
CA ARG A 145 -0.61 -22.00 -17.33
C ARG A 145 0.73 -21.71 -16.65
N GLU A 146 0.88 -20.53 -16.06
CA GLU A 146 2.08 -20.17 -15.28
C GLU A 146 2.20 -21.00 -13.99
N GLU A 147 1.10 -21.21 -13.27
CA GLU A 147 1.07 -22.09 -12.10
C GLU A 147 1.45 -23.55 -12.46
N ALA A 148 0.95 -24.07 -13.58
CA ALA A 148 1.30 -25.42 -14.06
C ALA A 148 2.77 -25.54 -14.45
N ASN A 149 3.40 -24.47 -14.90
CA ASN A 149 4.80 -24.40 -15.26
C ASN A 149 5.71 -23.97 -14.09
N TYR A 150 5.14 -23.81 -12.88
CA TYR A 150 5.91 -23.40 -11.72
C TYR A 150 6.99 -24.42 -11.38
N ILE A 151 8.24 -23.99 -11.51
CA ILE A 151 9.39 -24.78 -11.10
C ILE A 151 9.74 -24.39 -9.68
N LYS A 152 9.63 -25.36 -8.75
CA LYS A 152 10.03 -25.13 -7.36
C LYS A 152 11.49 -24.67 -7.34
N MET A 153 11.71 -23.52 -6.69
CA MET A 153 13.06 -22.98 -6.55
C MET A 153 13.97 -24.02 -5.91
N PRO A 154 15.11 -24.36 -6.52
CA PRO A 154 16.04 -25.32 -5.93
C PRO A 154 16.58 -24.77 -4.62
N ASN A 155 16.82 -25.65 -3.67
CA ASN A 155 17.52 -25.27 -2.43
C ASN A 155 18.98 -24.97 -2.79
N TYR A 156 19.32 -23.68 -2.87
CA TYR A 156 20.68 -23.26 -3.24
C TYR A 156 21.73 -23.64 -2.20
N TYR A 157 21.32 -23.80 -0.93
CA TYR A 157 22.23 -24.15 0.16
C TYR A 157 21.67 -25.33 0.94
N SER A 158 22.44 -26.44 0.98
CA SER A 158 22.23 -27.50 1.95
C SER A 158 23.12 -27.22 3.15
N PHE A 159 22.52 -26.98 4.29
CA PHE A 159 23.25 -26.84 5.55
C PHE A 159 23.57 -28.21 6.21
N ILE A 160 23.23 -29.27 5.53
CA ILE A 160 23.49 -30.64 5.99
C ILE A 160 24.87 -31.06 5.51
N ASP A 161 25.75 -31.48 6.44
CA ASP A 161 27.07 -32.01 6.13
C ASP A 161 27.00 -33.42 5.54
N LYS A 162 28.14 -33.92 5.07
CA LYS A 162 28.24 -35.29 4.51
C LYS A 162 27.88 -36.41 5.51
N LYS A 163 27.77 -36.08 6.81
CA LYS A 163 27.40 -37.00 7.90
C LYS A 163 25.93 -36.84 8.30
N GLY A 164 25.16 -36.00 7.64
CA GLY A 164 23.74 -35.75 7.94
C GLY A 164 23.45 -34.74 9.04
N ASN A 165 24.47 -34.03 9.58
CA ASN A 165 24.27 -33.06 10.66
C ASN A 165 23.88 -31.69 10.09
N ASP A 166 22.91 -31.03 10.72
CA ASP A 166 22.52 -29.66 10.39
C ASP A 166 23.56 -28.66 10.94
N LYS A 167 24.26 -27.97 10.04
CA LYS A 167 25.26 -26.93 10.33
C LYS A 167 24.78 -25.53 10.06
N LYS A 168 23.47 -25.31 9.92
CA LYS A 168 22.89 -24.03 9.55
C LYS A 168 23.39 -22.88 10.44
N ASN A 169 23.34 -23.06 11.75
CA ASN A 169 23.74 -22.01 12.69
C ASN A 169 25.25 -21.70 12.59
N ASP A 170 26.10 -22.71 12.44
CA ASP A 170 27.54 -22.53 12.31
C ASP A 170 27.91 -21.80 11.04
N VAL A 171 27.28 -22.16 9.93
CA VAL A 171 27.49 -21.49 8.62
C VAL A 171 27.01 -20.04 8.67
N LEU A 172 25.82 -19.79 9.22
CA LEU A 172 25.28 -18.43 9.33
C LEU A 172 26.13 -17.55 10.25
N MET A 173 26.58 -18.06 11.40
CA MET A 173 27.43 -17.30 12.32
C MET A 173 28.83 -17.04 11.74
N THR A 174 29.38 -17.98 11.01
CA THR A 174 30.66 -17.82 10.31
C THR A 174 30.55 -16.72 9.25
N ASN A 175 29.48 -16.76 8.47
CA ASN A 175 29.24 -15.76 7.43
C ASN A 175 29.00 -14.37 8.03
N PHE A 176 28.22 -14.28 9.10
CA PHE A 176 28.00 -13.04 9.84
C PHE A 176 29.32 -12.41 10.33
N ARG A 177 30.19 -13.22 10.96
CA ARG A 177 31.51 -12.75 11.43
C ARG A 177 32.40 -12.29 10.27
N LYS A 178 32.36 -13.00 9.15
CA LYS A 178 33.10 -12.65 7.94
C LYS A 178 32.65 -11.28 7.40
N ILE A 179 31.36 -11.07 7.24
CA ILE A 179 30.78 -9.81 6.76
C ILE A 179 31.16 -8.65 7.68
N ASN A 180 31.02 -8.82 9.00
CA ASN A 180 31.38 -7.77 9.95
C ASN A 180 32.86 -7.39 9.85
N LYS A 181 33.74 -8.36 9.71
CA LYS A 181 35.17 -8.12 9.54
C LYS A 181 35.50 -7.38 8.23
N GLU A 182 34.83 -7.73 7.14
CA GLU A 182 34.96 -7.05 5.86
C GLU A 182 34.48 -5.60 5.95
N VAL A 183 33.36 -5.34 6.64
CA VAL A 183 32.84 -3.99 6.90
C VAL A 183 33.83 -3.18 7.75
N GLU A 184 34.41 -3.76 8.81
CA GLU A 184 35.44 -3.10 9.63
C GLU A 184 36.66 -2.69 8.81
N ILE A 185 37.10 -3.52 7.88
CA ILE A 185 38.23 -3.22 6.99
C ILE A 185 37.89 -2.02 6.12
N ILE A 186 36.71 -2.04 5.46
CA ILE A 186 36.25 -0.94 4.61
C ILE A 186 36.16 0.37 5.40
N VAL A 187 35.54 0.35 6.58
CA VAL A 187 35.39 1.52 7.43
C VAL A 187 36.75 2.08 7.83
N ASN A 188 37.70 1.21 8.23
CA ASN A 188 39.05 1.62 8.62
C ASN A 188 39.88 2.19 7.46
N GLU A 189 39.64 1.73 6.23
CA GLU A 189 40.26 2.30 5.05
C GLU A 189 39.72 3.71 4.75
N TYR A 190 38.40 3.92 4.89
CA TYR A 190 37.77 5.23 4.67
C TYR A 190 38.10 6.25 5.77
N VAL A 191 38.33 5.83 7.00
CA VAL A 191 38.69 6.74 8.13
C VAL A 191 40.16 7.17 8.08
N LYS A 192 41.01 6.44 7.36
CA LYS A 192 42.45 6.75 7.19
C LYS A 192 42.75 7.54 5.93
N ALA A 193 41.77 7.74 5.04
CA ALA A 193 41.86 8.56 3.85
C ALA A 193 41.34 9.99 4.11
#